data_c154fd791f2888d8e1857fe3c0526150
#
_entry.id   c154fd791f2888d8e1857fe3c0526150
#
_cell.length_a   1.000
_cell.length_b   1.000
_cell.length_c   1.000
_cell.angle_alpha   90.00
_cell.angle_beta   90.00
_cell.angle_gamma   90.00
#
_symmetry.space_group_name_H-M   'P 1'
#
loop_
_entity.id
_entity.type
_entity.pdbx_description
1 polymer ?
#
loop_
_entity_poly.entity_id
_entity_poly.type
_entity_poly.pdbx_seq_one_letter_code
_entity_poly.pdbx_strand_id
1 'polypeptide(L)'
;MKHTSLYIILAAALVLTGCKSAKETYQRLYSDYEEAPAPTFTNSLFRDTARISDGYLPLTDTVSFGNLPWRDVFNDPYVMPLIERALEANTNILLADETIYQAEQGLKVSRLAFLPSVAFSPQGTISSFDFNKATQAYSIPVGVSWQIDAFGNLRNARKQAEMSVLQTRVAKQAVRTNIISSVANLYYTLLMLDAQLATTRQTIEIWQKNVEVMGYMMHAGMANGAAVSQYKANLLNLQAGVPQLEASIAQAENALCYILHEAPHPIARAKTFYTSGMPSLFSIGIPLQLLQNRPDVRIAELQMAYAFYGRNKAEAAFYPSITLNGTLGWTNSGGMGITNPGKVLTTLIGQLTQPIFAKGQLNANLRISESEQRRAQLNFEDALLQAGQEVSNYLKDYQTAIDQHAWYEQQVKQLETARDQTAALFAHGNSTTYLEKLTAEQSLLSAQLALINAKHARVQAMINLYCALGGGREDLH
;
A
#
# COMPACT_ATOMS: atom_id res chain seq x y z
N MET A 1 -5.22 -68.49 23.04
CA MET A 1 -5.14 -68.23 21.58
C MET A 1 -6.42 -67.70 20.93
N LYS A 2 -7.61 -67.67 21.56
CA LYS A 2 -8.85 -67.15 20.94
C LYS A 2 -9.06 -65.63 21.10
N HIS A 3 -8.38 -64.97 22.05
CA HIS A 3 -8.52 -63.52 22.26
C HIS A 3 -7.57 -62.66 21.40
N THR A 4 -6.42 -63.20 21.01
CA THR A 4 -5.49 -62.46 20.14
C THR A 4 -6.02 -62.26 18.71
N SER A 5 -6.79 -63.24 18.19
CA SER A 5 -7.44 -63.11 16.86
C SER A 5 -8.54 -62.03 16.84
N LEU A 6 -9.25 -61.85 17.97
CA LEU A 6 -10.32 -60.86 18.07
C LEU A 6 -9.75 -59.42 18.06
N TYR A 7 -8.62 -59.21 18.73
CA TYR A 7 -7.94 -57.89 18.75
C TYR A 7 -7.34 -57.54 17.37
N ILE A 8 -6.84 -58.55 16.64
CA ILE A 8 -6.31 -58.36 15.28
C ILE A 8 -7.44 -58.02 14.30
N ILE A 9 -8.60 -58.67 14.43
CA ILE A 9 -9.79 -58.38 13.61
C ILE A 9 -10.37 -57.00 13.96
N LEU A 10 -10.42 -56.63 15.25
CA LEU A 10 -10.89 -55.32 15.66
C LEU A 10 -9.93 -54.19 15.20
N ALA A 11 -8.62 -54.41 15.24
CA ALA A 11 -7.61 -53.51 14.72
C ALA A 11 -7.68 -53.38 13.19
N ALA A 12 -7.90 -54.48 12.48
CA ALA A 12 -8.10 -54.48 11.03
C ALA A 12 -9.42 -53.83 10.61
N ALA A 13 -10.50 -53.99 11.37
CA ALA A 13 -11.77 -53.30 11.12
C ALA A 13 -11.68 -51.79 11.36
N LEU A 14 -10.96 -51.33 12.40
CA LEU A 14 -10.67 -49.91 12.64
C LEU A 14 -9.83 -49.27 11.51
N VAL A 15 -8.91 -50.04 10.93
CA VAL A 15 -8.11 -49.60 9.77
C VAL A 15 -8.96 -49.49 8.50
N LEU A 16 -9.90 -50.37 8.29
CA LEU A 16 -10.76 -50.40 7.09
C LEU A 16 -11.87 -49.35 7.09
N THR A 17 -12.43 -49.00 8.24
CA THR A 17 -13.40 -47.90 8.38
C THR A 17 -12.71 -46.51 8.33
N GLY A 18 -11.43 -46.45 8.66
CA GLY A 18 -10.61 -45.24 8.54
C GLY A 18 -10.24 -44.83 7.11
N CYS A 19 -10.29 -45.77 6.14
CA CYS A 19 -9.76 -45.52 4.79
C CYS A 19 -10.53 -44.44 3.98
N LYS A 20 -11.87 -44.35 4.09
CA LYS A 20 -12.62 -43.29 3.39
C LYS A 20 -12.38 -41.92 4.02
N SER A 21 -12.49 -41.81 5.33
CA SER A 21 -12.21 -40.60 6.10
C SER A 21 -10.75 -40.15 5.94
N ALA A 22 -9.79 -41.09 5.94
CA ALA A 22 -8.38 -40.79 5.73
C ALA A 22 -8.09 -40.28 4.32
N LYS A 23 -8.76 -40.80 3.28
CA LYS A 23 -8.61 -40.30 1.90
C LYS A 23 -9.18 -38.91 1.72
N GLU A 24 -10.35 -38.61 2.25
CA GLU A 24 -10.96 -37.29 2.19
C GLU A 24 -10.13 -36.24 2.96
N THR A 25 -9.62 -36.60 4.14
CA THR A 25 -8.74 -35.75 4.91
C THR A 25 -7.41 -35.52 4.20
N TYR A 26 -6.82 -36.57 3.60
CA TYR A 26 -5.61 -36.42 2.80
C TYR A 26 -5.84 -35.47 1.62
N GLN A 27 -6.92 -35.63 0.87
CA GLN A 27 -7.28 -34.75 -0.23
C GLN A 27 -7.43 -33.29 0.24
N ARG A 28 -8.10 -33.06 1.38
CA ARG A 28 -8.27 -31.72 1.96
C ARG A 28 -6.94 -31.09 2.39
N LEU A 29 -6.07 -31.83 3.08
CA LEU A 29 -4.76 -31.34 3.53
C LEU A 29 -3.81 -31.01 2.36
N TYR A 30 -4.02 -31.63 1.20
CA TYR A 30 -3.27 -31.41 -0.03
C TYR A 30 -4.00 -30.56 -1.05
N SER A 31 -5.21 -30.05 -0.75
CA SER A 31 -5.90 -29.13 -1.65
C SER A 31 -5.14 -27.81 -1.77
N ASP A 32 -5.20 -27.23 -2.94
CA ASP A 32 -4.76 -25.86 -3.15
C ASP A 32 -5.89 -24.89 -2.78
N TYR A 33 -5.52 -23.66 -2.45
CA TYR A 33 -6.47 -22.59 -2.21
C TYR A 33 -7.20 -22.27 -3.51
N GLU A 34 -8.51 -22.26 -3.48
CA GLU A 34 -9.35 -21.75 -4.56
C GLU A 34 -9.75 -20.30 -4.23
N GLU A 35 -9.70 -19.43 -5.22
CA GLU A 35 -10.09 -18.03 -5.04
C GLU A 35 -11.52 -17.95 -4.49
N ALA A 36 -11.71 -17.07 -3.49
CA ALA A 36 -13.03 -16.92 -2.89
C ALA A 36 -14.03 -16.39 -3.94
N PRO A 37 -15.26 -16.93 -3.97
CA PRO A 37 -16.30 -16.37 -4.83
C PRO A 37 -16.53 -14.88 -4.47
N ALA A 38 -16.76 -14.06 -5.50
CA ALA A 38 -17.02 -12.65 -5.29
C ALA A 38 -18.23 -12.46 -4.36
N PRO A 39 -18.15 -11.60 -3.34
CA PRO A 39 -19.28 -11.34 -2.45
C PRO A 39 -20.51 -10.82 -3.21
N THR A 40 -21.69 -11.10 -2.72
CA THR A 40 -22.96 -10.76 -3.39
C THR A 40 -23.20 -9.26 -3.58
N PHE A 41 -22.52 -8.41 -2.81
CA PHE A 41 -22.63 -6.95 -2.90
C PHE A 41 -21.72 -6.31 -3.99
N THR A 42 -20.90 -7.09 -4.69
CA THR A 42 -19.97 -6.55 -5.71
C THR A 42 -20.66 -5.83 -6.86
N ASN A 43 -21.91 -6.17 -7.17
CA ASN A 43 -22.69 -5.52 -8.23
C ASN A 43 -23.22 -4.13 -7.85
N SER A 44 -23.14 -3.73 -6.58
CA SER A 44 -23.64 -2.44 -6.04
C SER A 44 -22.56 -1.63 -5.31
N LEU A 45 -21.28 -1.93 -5.56
CA LEU A 45 -20.15 -1.30 -4.85
C LEU A 45 -20.02 0.19 -5.12
N PHE A 46 -20.48 0.68 -6.28
CA PHE A 46 -20.33 2.09 -6.64
C PHE A 46 -21.67 2.80 -6.66
N ARG A 47 -21.71 3.96 -5.99
CA ARG A 47 -22.85 4.86 -5.98
C ARG A 47 -22.78 5.84 -7.15
N ASP A 48 -23.94 6.19 -7.73
CA ASP A 48 -24.09 7.27 -8.72
C ASP A 48 -23.32 7.11 -10.07
N THR A 49 -23.00 5.89 -10.46
CA THR A 49 -22.38 5.62 -11.79
C THR A 49 -23.24 6.11 -12.96
N ALA A 50 -24.56 6.24 -12.78
CA ALA A 50 -25.48 6.71 -13.83
C ALA A 50 -25.35 8.22 -14.15
N ARG A 51 -24.87 9.07 -13.24
CA ARG A 51 -24.65 10.51 -13.46
C ARG A 51 -23.36 10.83 -14.23
N ILE A 52 -22.51 9.85 -14.41
CA ILE A 52 -21.26 9.97 -15.14
C ILE A 52 -21.54 9.95 -16.65
N SER A 53 -22.77 9.63 -17.08
CA SER A 53 -23.15 9.43 -18.48
C SER A 53 -23.20 10.68 -19.35
N ASP A 54 -23.28 11.88 -18.77
CA ASP A 54 -23.43 13.13 -19.56
C ASP A 54 -22.10 13.71 -20.09
N GLY A 55 -21.04 12.96 -20.03
CA GLY A 55 -19.71 13.34 -20.55
C GLY A 55 -18.67 12.23 -20.50
N TYR A 56 -19.04 11.04 -20.12
CA TYR A 56 -18.13 9.91 -19.98
C TYR A 56 -18.46 8.78 -20.94
N LEU A 57 -17.42 8.09 -21.41
CA LEU A 57 -17.54 6.88 -22.22
C LEU A 57 -18.37 5.83 -21.46
N PRO A 58 -19.27 5.11 -22.14
CA PRO A 58 -20.08 4.10 -21.51
C PRO A 58 -19.22 3.01 -20.86
N LEU A 59 -19.73 2.40 -19.78
CA LEU A 59 -19.12 1.28 -19.01
C LEU A 59 -18.72 0.05 -19.88
N THR A 60 -18.94 0.10 -21.19
CA THR A 60 -18.61 -0.96 -22.14
C THR A 60 -17.19 -0.93 -22.67
N ASP A 61 -16.41 0.13 -22.36
CA ASP A 61 -15.03 0.20 -22.80
C ASP A 61 -14.14 -0.62 -21.82
N THR A 62 -13.45 -1.61 -22.36
CA THR A 62 -12.66 -2.59 -21.59
C THR A 62 -11.37 -2.00 -20.98
N VAL A 63 -11.00 -0.78 -21.35
CA VAL A 63 -9.81 -0.11 -20.84
C VAL A 63 -10.18 0.78 -19.66
N SER A 64 -10.02 0.27 -18.46
CA SER A 64 -10.15 1.07 -17.23
C SER A 64 -9.05 2.13 -17.14
N PHE A 65 -9.39 3.33 -16.64
CA PHE A 65 -8.43 4.39 -16.34
C PHE A 65 -7.28 3.92 -15.45
N GLY A 66 -7.55 3.05 -14.46
CA GLY A 66 -6.51 2.42 -13.63
C GLY A 66 -5.60 1.45 -14.38
N ASN A 67 -5.92 1.04 -15.61
CA ASN A 67 -5.06 0.17 -16.43
C ASN A 67 -4.10 0.96 -17.33
N LEU A 68 -4.28 2.29 -17.43
CA LEU A 68 -3.37 3.11 -18.22
C LEU A 68 -2.00 3.15 -17.55
N PRO A 69 -0.91 3.06 -18.31
CA PRO A 69 0.43 3.33 -17.81
C PRO A 69 0.50 4.72 -17.18
N TRP A 70 1.16 4.85 -16.04
CA TRP A 70 1.28 6.15 -15.38
C TRP A 70 1.94 7.23 -16.26
N ARG A 71 2.79 6.83 -17.21
CA ARG A 71 3.42 7.72 -18.20
C ARG A 71 2.40 8.36 -19.15
N ASP A 72 1.34 7.66 -19.48
CA ASP A 72 0.26 8.17 -20.33
C ASP A 72 -0.69 9.08 -19.56
N VAL A 73 -0.84 8.82 -18.25
CA VAL A 73 -1.68 9.65 -17.36
C VAL A 73 -0.98 10.96 -16.98
N PHE A 74 0.33 10.91 -16.68
CA PHE A 74 1.13 12.07 -16.26
C PHE A 74 2.09 12.52 -17.38
N ASN A 75 1.56 12.86 -18.55
CA ASN A 75 2.34 13.29 -19.71
C ASN A 75 2.76 14.78 -19.60
N ASP A 76 3.44 15.13 -18.52
CA ASP A 76 4.04 16.45 -18.29
C ASP A 76 5.57 16.30 -18.27
N PRO A 77 6.32 17.08 -19.07
CA PRO A 77 7.77 16.95 -19.19
C PRO A 77 8.56 17.22 -17.90
N TYR A 78 7.94 17.86 -16.91
CA TYR A 78 8.58 18.13 -15.62
C TYR A 78 8.24 17.08 -14.57
N VAL A 79 6.99 16.57 -14.54
CA VAL A 79 6.58 15.59 -13.52
C VAL A 79 7.10 14.19 -13.80
N MET A 80 7.18 13.80 -15.08
CA MET A 80 7.67 12.45 -15.46
C MET A 80 9.07 12.15 -14.92
N PRO A 81 10.10 13.00 -15.14
CA PRO A 81 11.44 12.74 -14.59
C PRO A 81 11.47 12.72 -13.06
N LEU A 82 10.59 13.47 -12.38
CA LEU A 82 10.48 13.45 -10.93
C LEU A 82 9.95 12.10 -10.45
N ILE A 83 8.91 11.57 -11.09
CA ILE A 83 8.36 10.25 -10.77
C ILE A 83 9.42 9.16 -11.01
N GLU A 84 10.12 9.19 -12.15
CA GLU A 84 11.17 8.20 -12.48
C GLU A 84 12.28 8.20 -11.42
N ARG A 85 12.82 9.36 -11.08
CA ARG A 85 13.84 9.49 -10.02
C ARG A 85 13.33 9.02 -8.66
N ALA A 86 12.10 9.35 -8.30
CA ALA A 86 11.49 8.88 -7.06
C ALA A 86 11.38 7.35 -7.03
N LEU A 87 10.96 6.73 -8.14
CA LEU A 87 10.84 5.27 -8.24
C LEU A 87 12.19 4.54 -8.20
N GLU A 88 13.28 5.19 -8.60
CA GLU A 88 14.64 4.63 -8.54
C GLU A 88 15.31 4.80 -7.18
N ALA A 89 15.16 5.98 -6.54
CA ALA A 89 15.97 6.37 -5.38
C ALA A 89 15.21 6.35 -4.04
N ASN A 90 13.88 6.23 -4.05
CA ASN A 90 13.09 6.36 -2.83
C ASN A 90 13.37 5.22 -1.85
N THR A 91 13.69 5.58 -0.60
CA THR A 91 14.01 4.64 0.47
C THR A 91 12.92 3.59 0.70
N ASN A 92 11.63 3.94 0.57
CA ASN A 92 10.54 2.98 0.81
C ASN A 92 10.50 1.88 -0.25
N ILE A 93 10.89 2.16 -1.51
CA ILE A 93 11.03 1.13 -2.55
C ILE A 93 12.19 0.20 -2.23
N LEU A 94 13.33 0.76 -1.85
CA LEU A 94 14.51 -0.04 -1.48
C LEU A 94 14.21 -0.93 -0.26
N LEU A 95 13.52 -0.42 0.75
CA LEU A 95 13.07 -1.21 1.90
C LEU A 95 12.05 -2.29 1.51
N ALA A 96 11.18 -2.01 0.54
CA ALA A 96 10.26 -3.02 0.02
C ALA A 96 11.01 -4.15 -0.71
N ASP A 97 12.08 -3.85 -1.45
CA ASP A 97 12.93 -4.85 -2.09
C ASP A 97 13.65 -5.73 -1.07
N GLU A 98 14.20 -5.15 0.00
CA GLU A 98 14.78 -5.91 1.10
C GLU A 98 13.74 -6.80 1.81
N THR A 99 12.50 -6.32 1.95
CA THR A 99 11.41 -7.12 2.52
C THR A 99 11.05 -8.31 1.63
N ILE A 100 11.04 -8.14 0.31
CA ILE A 100 10.85 -9.23 -0.66
C ILE A 100 12.00 -10.23 -0.53
N TYR A 101 13.25 -9.76 -0.50
CA TYR A 101 14.41 -10.62 -0.33
C TYR A 101 14.34 -11.45 0.95
N GLN A 102 13.95 -10.85 2.09
CA GLN A 102 13.75 -11.57 3.36
C GLN A 102 12.67 -12.64 3.24
N ALA A 103 11.53 -12.33 2.61
CA ALA A 103 10.45 -13.31 2.39
C ALA A 103 10.91 -14.46 1.48
N GLU A 104 11.69 -14.18 0.44
CA GLU A 104 12.27 -15.20 -0.46
C GLU A 104 13.27 -16.11 0.26
N GLN A 105 14.08 -15.58 1.19
CA GLN A 105 14.92 -16.42 2.04
C GLN A 105 14.08 -17.31 2.97
N GLY A 106 12.99 -16.81 3.53
CA GLY A 106 12.02 -17.60 4.29
C GLY A 106 11.38 -18.73 3.47
N LEU A 107 11.01 -18.44 2.22
CA LEU A 107 10.53 -19.45 1.28
C LEU A 107 11.61 -20.50 0.94
N LYS A 108 12.85 -20.06 0.74
CA LYS A 108 13.98 -20.97 0.49
C LYS A 108 14.19 -21.92 1.68
N VAL A 109 14.13 -21.44 2.91
CA VAL A 109 14.18 -22.28 4.12
C VAL A 109 13.03 -23.30 4.11
N SER A 110 11.81 -22.88 3.81
CA SER A 110 10.65 -23.76 3.75
C SER A 110 10.75 -24.84 2.65
N ARG A 111 11.42 -24.51 1.52
CA ARG A 111 11.73 -25.50 0.45
C ARG A 111 12.82 -26.46 0.89
N LEU A 112 13.87 -25.97 1.55
CA LEU A 112 14.97 -26.81 2.05
C LEU A 112 14.54 -27.72 3.21
N ALA A 113 13.44 -27.40 3.91
CA ALA A 113 12.89 -28.26 4.97
C ALA A 113 12.44 -29.65 4.48
N PHE A 114 12.28 -29.87 3.17
CA PHE A 114 12.05 -31.17 2.57
C PHE A 114 13.32 -32.02 2.43
N LEU A 115 14.51 -31.44 2.59
CA LEU A 115 15.78 -32.13 2.51
C LEU A 115 16.24 -32.58 3.91
N PRO A 116 17.07 -33.64 4.01
CA PRO A 116 17.67 -34.02 5.26
C PRO A 116 18.61 -32.95 5.78
N SER A 117 18.56 -32.70 7.10
CA SER A 117 19.56 -31.90 7.79
C SER A 117 20.75 -32.76 8.18
N VAL A 118 21.97 -32.21 8.10
CA VAL A 118 23.21 -32.87 8.49
C VAL A 118 23.86 -32.04 9.59
N ALA A 119 24.22 -32.67 10.69
CA ALA A 119 24.86 -32.03 11.81
C ALA A 119 26.10 -32.80 12.25
N PHE A 120 27.19 -32.09 12.54
CA PHE A 120 28.39 -32.65 13.17
C PHE A 120 28.41 -32.21 14.63
N SER A 121 28.34 -33.18 15.55
CA SER A 121 28.17 -32.91 16.99
C SER A 121 29.11 -33.75 17.85
N PRO A 122 30.42 -33.46 17.86
CA PRO A 122 31.37 -34.17 18.71
C PRO A 122 31.04 -33.95 20.22
N GLN A 123 31.10 -35.04 20.98
CA GLN A 123 30.81 -35.04 22.39
C GLN A 123 31.93 -35.77 23.15
N GLY A 124 32.32 -35.22 24.30
CA GLY A 124 33.19 -35.88 25.23
C GLY A 124 32.57 -35.83 26.63
N THR A 125 32.54 -36.96 27.31
CA THR A 125 32.00 -37.07 28.68
C THR A 125 33.06 -37.64 29.58
N ILE A 126 33.27 -37.00 30.74
CA ILE A 126 34.07 -37.51 31.86
C ILE A 126 33.10 -37.70 33.01
N SER A 127 32.95 -38.93 33.47
CA SER A 127 32.05 -39.23 34.59
C SER A 127 32.78 -40.04 35.67
N SER A 128 32.56 -39.68 36.93
CA SER A 128 33.02 -40.43 38.08
C SER A 128 31.82 -40.67 38.98
N PHE A 129 31.68 -41.88 39.49
CA PHE A 129 30.69 -42.24 40.48
C PHE A 129 31.40 -42.48 41.82
N ASP A 130 30.91 -41.87 42.88
CA ASP A 130 31.43 -41.97 44.22
C ASP A 130 32.94 -41.71 44.32
N PHE A 131 33.42 -40.64 43.62
CA PHE A 131 34.83 -40.22 43.51
C PHE A 131 35.80 -41.33 43.04
N ASN A 132 35.29 -42.41 42.48
CA ASN A 132 36.10 -43.45 41.88
C ASN A 132 36.77 -42.97 40.57
N LYS A 133 37.61 -43.82 39.99
CA LYS A 133 38.34 -43.52 38.74
C LYS A 133 37.36 -43.07 37.65
N ALA A 134 37.55 -41.87 37.13
CA ALA A 134 36.72 -41.29 36.10
C ALA A 134 36.77 -42.12 34.80
N THR A 135 35.62 -42.38 34.23
CA THR A 135 35.48 -42.96 32.89
C THR A 135 35.42 -41.83 31.84
N GLN A 136 36.13 -41.98 30.77
CA GLN A 136 36.16 -41.05 29.68
C GLN A 136 35.49 -41.68 28.46
N ALA A 137 34.49 -41.01 27.93
CA ALA A 137 33.82 -41.42 26.70
C ALA A 137 33.86 -40.27 25.67
N TYR A 138 34.10 -40.59 24.45
CA TYR A 138 33.95 -39.65 23.35
C TYR A 138 33.07 -40.24 22.23
N SER A 139 32.41 -39.36 21.51
CA SER A 139 31.64 -39.69 20.32
C SER A 139 31.82 -38.54 19.29
N ILE A 140 32.13 -38.89 18.06
CA ILE A 140 32.36 -37.95 16.97
C ILE A 140 31.38 -38.34 15.85
N PRO A 141 30.08 -38.06 16.00
CA PRO A 141 29.05 -38.43 15.03
C PRO A 141 28.81 -37.37 14.00
N VAL A 142 28.50 -37.79 12.78
CA VAL A 142 27.74 -37.03 11.80
C VAL A 142 26.30 -37.56 11.86
N GLY A 143 25.38 -36.71 12.28
CA GLY A 143 23.96 -37.00 12.35
C GLY A 143 23.24 -36.51 11.10
N VAL A 144 22.33 -37.30 10.57
CA VAL A 144 21.41 -36.94 9.50
C VAL A 144 19.99 -37.07 10.04
N SER A 145 19.17 -36.04 9.91
CA SER A 145 17.77 -36.09 10.29
C SER A 145 16.89 -35.62 9.13
N TRP A 146 15.90 -36.41 8.78
CA TRP A 146 14.99 -36.13 7.69
C TRP A 146 13.55 -36.34 8.12
N GLN A 147 12.73 -35.28 7.97
CA GLN A 147 11.29 -35.35 8.20
C GLN A 147 10.57 -35.61 6.86
N ILE A 148 9.81 -36.70 6.80
CA ILE A 148 8.98 -37.05 5.64
C ILE A 148 7.62 -36.36 5.78
N ASP A 149 7.22 -35.59 4.78
CA ASP A 149 5.93 -34.88 4.76
C ASP A 149 4.79 -35.81 4.29
N ALA A 150 4.37 -36.73 5.15
CA ALA A 150 3.31 -37.68 4.83
C ALA A 150 1.89 -37.06 4.90
N PHE A 151 1.70 -35.98 5.65
CA PHE A 151 0.39 -35.34 5.89
C PHE A 151 0.35 -33.86 5.53
N GLY A 152 1.31 -33.38 4.75
CA GLY A 152 1.29 -32.04 4.18
C GLY A 152 1.65 -30.89 5.13
N ASN A 153 2.27 -31.16 6.29
CA ASN A 153 2.70 -30.12 7.22
C ASN A 153 3.75 -29.20 6.58
N LEU A 154 4.81 -29.78 6.00
CA LEU A 154 5.87 -29.04 5.32
C LEU A 154 5.36 -28.39 4.03
N ARG A 155 4.49 -29.10 3.28
CA ARG A 155 3.86 -28.55 2.08
C ARG A 155 3.06 -27.28 2.40
N ASN A 156 2.19 -27.34 3.40
CA ASN A 156 1.38 -26.19 3.78
C ASN A 156 2.23 -25.04 4.36
N ALA A 157 3.32 -25.34 5.10
CA ALA A 157 4.28 -24.33 5.54
C ALA A 157 4.99 -23.65 4.35
N ARG A 158 5.39 -24.42 3.32
CA ARG A 158 5.95 -23.86 2.08
C ARG A 158 4.93 -22.98 1.35
N LYS A 159 3.68 -23.42 1.23
CA LYS A 159 2.60 -22.65 0.60
C LYS A 159 2.32 -21.34 1.36
N GLN A 160 2.34 -21.35 2.69
CA GLN A 160 2.27 -20.12 3.48
C GLN A 160 3.42 -19.15 3.13
N ALA A 161 4.65 -19.66 3.06
CA ALA A 161 5.81 -18.85 2.69
C ALA A 161 5.70 -18.32 1.25
N GLU A 162 5.14 -19.09 0.30
CA GLU A 162 4.84 -18.64 -1.07
C GLU A 162 3.83 -17.47 -1.05
N MET A 163 2.75 -17.58 -0.27
CA MET A 163 1.78 -16.48 -0.11
C MET A 163 2.42 -15.23 0.52
N SER A 164 3.30 -15.41 1.50
CA SER A 164 4.03 -14.29 2.11
C SER A 164 4.91 -13.55 1.09
N VAL A 165 5.63 -14.26 0.21
CA VAL A 165 6.40 -13.62 -0.89
C VAL A 165 5.48 -12.86 -1.84
N LEU A 166 4.33 -13.43 -2.22
CA LEU A 166 3.37 -12.73 -3.08
C LEU A 166 2.82 -11.47 -2.41
N GLN A 167 2.51 -11.52 -1.11
CA GLN A 167 2.06 -10.35 -0.34
C GLN A 167 3.11 -9.23 -0.34
N THR A 168 4.40 -9.55 -0.12
CA THR A 168 5.45 -8.53 -0.13
C THR A 168 5.65 -7.90 -1.52
N ARG A 169 5.50 -8.67 -2.60
CA ARG A 169 5.54 -8.14 -3.97
C ARG A 169 4.38 -7.19 -4.27
N VAL A 170 3.17 -7.55 -3.86
CA VAL A 170 2.00 -6.68 -3.99
C VAL A 170 2.12 -5.44 -3.10
N ALA A 171 2.70 -5.57 -1.89
CA ALA A 171 2.98 -4.44 -1.02
C ALA A 171 3.99 -3.46 -1.66
N LYS A 172 5.03 -3.94 -2.35
CA LYS A 172 5.92 -3.08 -3.15
C LYS A 172 5.14 -2.30 -4.21
N GLN A 173 4.18 -2.95 -4.89
CA GLN A 173 3.32 -2.27 -5.86
C GLN A 173 2.50 -1.15 -5.21
N ALA A 174 1.96 -1.35 -3.99
CA ALA A 174 1.26 -0.30 -3.25
C ALA A 174 2.18 0.89 -2.92
N VAL A 175 3.42 0.61 -2.48
CA VAL A 175 4.44 1.64 -2.23
C VAL A 175 4.72 2.44 -3.51
N ARG A 176 4.89 1.77 -4.64
CA ARG A 176 5.11 2.39 -5.95
C ARG A 176 3.97 3.33 -6.35
N THR A 177 2.73 2.86 -6.26
CA THR A 177 1.53 3.68 -6.55
C THR A 177 1.47 4.90 -5.64
N ASN A 178 1.74 4.76 -4.35
CA ASN A 178 1.77 5.86 -3.40
C ASN A 178 2.85 6.90 -3.71
N ILE A 179 4.03 6.48 -4.16
CA ILE A 179 5.10 7.39 -4.56
C ILE A 179 4.70 8.19 -5.80
N ILE A 180 4.17 7.52 -6.83
CA ILE A 180 3.66 8.19 -8.05
C ILE A 180 2.62 9.25 -7.68
N SER A 181 1.64 8.87 -6.86
CA SER A 181 0.60 9.77 -6.37
C SER A 181 1.15 10.96 -5.58
N SER A 182 2.09 10.69 -4.66
CA SER A 182 2.66 11.72 -3.78
C SER A 182 3.49 12.73 -4.56
N VAL A 183 4.33 12.25 -5.50
CA VAL A 183 5.12 13.14 -6.39
C VAL A 183 4.21 14.00 -7.25
N ALA A 184 3.19 13.39 -7.89
CA ALA A 184 2.25 14.11 -8.72
C ALA A 184 1.46 15.16 -7.90
N ASN A 185 0.91 14.78 -6.74
CA ASN A 185 0.17 15.70 -5.88
C ASN A 185 1.04 16.86 -5.40
N LEU A 186 2.29 16.63 -4.98
CA LEU A 186 3.20 17.70 -4.56
C LEU A 186 3.59 18.61 -5.72
N TYR A 187 3.85 18.07 -6.90
CA TYR A 187 4.17 18.86 -8.09
C TYR A 187 3.01 19.80 -8.47
N TYR A 188 1.77 19.28 -8.55
CA TYR A 188 0.63 20.13 -8.87
C TYR A 188 0.26 21.10 -7.74
N THR A 189 0.57 20.77 -6.48
CA THR A 189 0.47 21.70 -5.35
C THR A 189 1.46 22.86 -5.52
N LEU A 190 2.70 22.60 -5.95
CA LEU A 190 3.67 23.66 -6.27
C LEU A 190 3.17 24.58 -7.37
N LEU A 191 2.61 24.04 -8.46
CA LEU A 191 2.04 24.86 -9.53
C LEU A 191 0.86 25.73 -9.04
N MET A 192 0.02 25.18 -8.16
CA MET A 192 -1.07 25.92 -7.52
C MET A 192 -0.53 27.08 -6.68
N LEU A 193 0.45 26.84 -5.83
CA LEU A 193 1.06 27.83 -4.96
C LEU A 193 1.76 28.95 -5.77
N ASP A 194 2.46 28.58 -6.85
CA ASP A 194 3.06 29.57 -7.76
C ASP A 194 2.01 30.44 -8.43
N ALA A 195 0.89 29.86 -8.87
CA ALA A 195 -0.21 30.62 -9.46
C ALA A 195 -0.86 31.56 -8.44
N GLN A 196 -1.04 31.12 -7.19
CA GLN A 196 -1.54 31.97 -6.11
C GLN A 196 -0.57 33.12 -5.81
N LEU A 197 0.73 32.84 -5.72
CA LEU A 197 1.77 33.83 -5.47
C LEU A 197 1.82 34.86 -6.60
N ALA A 198 1.76 34.44 -7.86
CA ALA A 198 1.76 35.34 -9.01
C ALA A 198 0.52 36.23 -9.01
N THR A 199 -0.67 35.68 -8.78
CA THR A 199 -1.92 36.45 -8.69
C THR A 199 -1.88 37.46 -7.53
N THR A 200 -1.39 37.03 -6.37
CA THR A 200 -1.26 37.91 -5.20
C THR A 200 -0.28 39.06 -5.47
N ARG A 201 0.89 38.80 -6.05
CA ARG A 201 1.88 39.83 -6.41
C ARG A 201 1.33 40.82 -7.42
N GLN A 202 0.65 40.33 -8.47
CA GLN A 202 -0.01 41.20 -9.44
C GLN A 202 -1.07 42.10 -8.79
N THR A 203 -1.84 41.55 -7.87
CA THR A 203 -2.83 42.33 -7.11
C THR A 203 -2.16 43.36 -6.22
N ILE A 204 -1.05 43.04 -5.55
CA ILE A 204 -0.27 44.00 -4.76
C ILE A 204 0.18 45.20 -5.61
N GLU A 205 0.68 44.96 -6.81
CA GLU A 205 1.08 46.05 -7.72
C GLU A 205 -0.09 46.97 -8.08
N ILE A 206 -1.27 46.41 -8.35
CA ILE A 206 -2.48 47.19 -8.61
C ILE A 206 -2.88 47.98 -7.37
N TRP A 207 -2.85 47.38 -6.21
CA TRP A 207 -3.24 48.05 -4.96
C TRP A 207 -2.25 49.11 -4.50
N GLN A 208 -0.94 48.98 -4.77
CA GLN A 208 0.05 50.05 -4.54
C GLN A 208 -0.31 51.30 -5.33
N LYS A 209 -0.63 51.12 -6.63
CA LYS A 209 -1.10 52.24 -7.48
C LYS A 209 -2.38 52.86 -6.95
N ASN A 210 -3.33 52.04 -6.50
CA ASN A 210 -4.58 52.54 -5.91
C ASN A 210 -4.35 53.33 -4.64
N VAL A 211 -3.42 52.94 -3.76
CA VAL A 211 -3.04 53.69 -2.55
C VAL A 211 -2.46 55.05 -2.92
N GLU A 212 -1.61 55.15 -3.95
CA GLU A 212 -1.05 56.42 -4.45
C GLU A 212 -2.15 57.33 -4.98
N VAL A 213 -3.03 56.83 -5.84
CA VAL A 213 -4.18 57.58 -6.40
C VAL A 213 -5.09 58.10 -5.27
N MET A 214 -5.42 57.25 -4.29
CA MET A 214 -6.22 57.66 -3.13
C MET A 214 -5.54 58.72 -2.28
N GLY A 215 -4.20 58.69 -2.19
CA GLY A 215 -3.41 59.77 -1.55
C GLY A 215 -3.55 61.11 -2.28
N TYR A 216 -3.42 61.12 -3.61
CA TYR A 216 -3.65 62.33 -4.42
C TYR A 216 -5.08 62.88 -4.30
N MET A 217 -6.08 61.98 -4.32
CA MET A 217 -7.49 62.35 -4.13
C MET A 217 -7.74 62.95 -2.75
N MET A 218 -7.10 62.46 -1.71
CA MET A 218 -7.18 63.01 -0.36
C MET A 218 -6.60 64.44 -0.31
N HIS A 219 -5.43 64.70 -0.92
CA HIS A 219 -4.83 65.98 -1.03
C HIS A 219 -5.68 67.04 -1.83
N ALA A 220 -6.42 66.51 -2.82
CA ALA A 220 -7.38 67.25 -3.62
C ALA A 220 -8.74 67.48 -2.90
N GLY A 221 -8.93 66.98 -1.70
CA GLY A 221 -10.19 67.06 -0.93
C GLY A 221 -11.30 66.12 -1.46
N MET A 222 -10.98 65.19 -2.39
CA MET A 222 -11.93 64.28 -3.04
C MET A 222 -12.07 62.93 -2.31
N ALA A 223 -11.18 62.62 -1.35
CA ALA A 223 -11.24 61.44 -0.49
C ALA A 223 -10.88 61.79 0.95
N ASN A 224 -11.35 61.03 1.91
CA ASN A 224 -11.02 61.18 3.32
C ASN A 224 -9.85 60.28 3.75
N GLY A 225 -9.20 60.63 4.88
CA GLY A 225 -8.07 59.85 5.40
C GLY A 225 -8.41 58.41 5.80
N ALA A 226 -9.68 58.15 6.15
CA ALA A 226 -10.14 56.78 6.46
C ALA A 226 -10.09 55.86 5.22
N ALA A 227 -10.44 56.37 4.05
CA ALA A 227 -10.34 55.65 2.78
C ALA A 227 -8.89 55.22 2.47
N VAL A 228 -7.94 56.19 2.57
CA VAL A 228 -6.51 55.90 2.36
C VAL A 228 -5.99 54.86 3.36
N SER A 229 -6.38 54.98 4.63
CA SER A 229 -5.98 54.04 5.66
C SER A 229 -6.53 52.64 5.41
N GLN A 230 -7.76 52.51 4.91
CA GLN A 230 -8.38 51.23 4.55
C GLN A 230 -7.64 50.57 3.39
N TYR A 231 -7.31 51.32 2.31
CA TYR A 231 -6.51 50.77 1.21
C TYR A 231 -5.12 50.32 1.65
N LYS A 232 -4.44 51.13 2.51
CA LYS A 232 -3.13 50.77 3.08
C LYS A 232 -3.22 49.49 3.94
N ALA A 233 -4.23 49.37 4.80
CA ALA A 233 -4.42 48.20 5.65
C ALA A 233 -4.62 46.92 4.82
N ASN A 234 -5.44 46.99 3.78
CA ASN A 234 -5.66 45.85 2.89
C ASN A 234 -4.41 45.50 2.07
N LEU A 235 -3.64 46.49 1.59
CA LEU A 235 -2.36 46.26 0.93
C LEU A 235 -1.36 45.55 1.85
N LEU A 236 -1.24 46.01 3.10
CA LEU A 236 -0.38 45.37 4.10
C LEU A 236 -0.81 43.94 4.39
N ASN A 237 -2.11 43.66 4.43
CA ASN A 237 -2.64 42.29 4.60
C ASN A 237 -2.24 41.39 3.43
N LEU A 238 -2.32 41.86 2.18
CA LEU A 238 -1.84 41.10 1.02
C LEU A 238 -0.33 40.86 1.06
N GLN A 239 0.44 41.91 1.40
CA GLN A 239 1.89 41.79 1.54
C GLN A 239 2.29 40.80 2.63
N ALA A 240 1.57 40.73 3.75
CA ALA A 240 1.79 39.77 4.82
C ALA A 240 1.51 38.31 4.38
N GLY A 241 0.65 38.09 3.38
CA GLY A 241 0.37 36.78 2.80
C GLY A 241 1.51 36.22 1.92
N VAL A 242 2.33 37.09 1.32
CA VAL A 242 3.42 36.68 0.42
C VAL A 242 4.45 35.75 1.10
N PRO A 243 5.04 36.13 2.26
CA PRO A 243 5.98 35.26 2.95
C PRO A 243 5.39 33.89 3.32
N GLN A 244 4.08 33.83 3.61
CA GLN A 244 3.40 32.58 3.91
C GLN A 244 3.31 31.67 2.68
N LEU A 245 3.01 32.22 1.49
CA LEU A 245 3.01 31.47 0.23
C LEU A 245 4.41 30.99 -0.13
N GLU A 246 5.44 31.84 0.01
CA GLU A 246 6.84 31.47 -0.23
C GLU A 246 7.31 30.35 0.70
N ALA A 247 6.93 30.41 1.98
CA ALA A 247 7.22 29.36 2.94
C ALA A 247 6.51 28.05 2.56
N SER A 248 5.25 28.09 2.11
CA SER A 248 4.51 26.93 1.66
C SER A 248 5.13 26.31 0.41
N ILE A 249 5.63 27.10 -0.52
CA ILE A 249 6.38 26.63 -1.70
C ILE A 249 7.66 25.91 -1.26
N ALA A 250 8.47 26.51 -0.40
CA ALA A 250 9.70 25.90 0.09
C ALA A 250 9.43 24.59 0.85
N GLN A 251 8.36 24.52 1.64
CA GLN A 251 7.96 23.29 2.33
C GLN A 251 7.54 22.19 1.36
N ALA A 252 6.80 22.53 0.30
CA ALA A 252 6.39 21.55 -0.73
C ALA A 252 7.59 21.08 -1.56
N GLU A 253 8.56 21.98 -1.88
CA GLU A 253 9.82 21.61 -2.52
C GLU A 253 10.64 20.65 -1.64
N ASN A 254 10.79 20.97 -0.34
CA ASN A 254 11.49 20.12 0.61
C ASN A 254 10.82 18.74 0.74
N ALA A 255 9.49 18.67 0.76
CA ALA A 255 8.75 17.40 0.80
C ALA A 255 8.99 16.58 -0.47
N LEU A 256 9.05 17.25 -1.63
CA LEU A 256 9.34 16.57 -2.89
C LEU A 256 10.80 16.06 -2.94
N CYS A 257 11.78 16.87 -2.53
CA CYS A 257 13.18 16.47 -2.41
C CYS A 257 13.35 15.26 -1.47
N TYR A 258 12.60 15.22 -0.35
CA TYR A 258 12.60 14.07 0.55
C TYR A 258 12.13 12.78 -0.16
N ILE A 259 11.06 12.85 -0.96
CA ILE A 259 10.57 11.69 -1.73
C ILE A 259 11.58 11.27 -2.79
N LEU A 260 12.29 12.22 -3.41
CA LEU A 260 13.35 12.00 -4.39
C LEU A 260 14.66 11.47 -3.77
N HIS A 261 14.74 11.42 -2.44
CA HIS A 261 15.97 11.10 -1.70
C HIS A 261 17.12 12.08 -2.01
N GLU A 262 16.78 13.37 -2.13
CA GLU A 262 17.72 14.45 -2.44
C GLU A 262 17.77 15.48 -1.31
N ALA A 263 18.87 16.23 -1.22
CA ALA A 263 18.96 17.39 -0.32
C ALA A 263 18.00 18.49 -0.78
N PRO A 264 17.46 19.33 0.14
CA PRO A 264 16.54 20.40 -0.22
C PRO A 264 17.13 21.36 -1.28
N HIS A 265 16.39 21.55 -2.38
CA HIS A 265 16.71 22.49 -3.45
C HIS A 265 15.44 22.91 -4.20
N PRO A 266 15.45 24.03 -4.94
CA PRO A 266 14.32 24.43 -5.78
C PRO A 266 14.04 23.40 -6.89
N ILE A 267 12.77 23.08 -7.08
CA ILE A 267 12.32 22.11 -8.09
C ILE A 267 11.95 22.83 -9.39
N ALA A 268 12.55 22.38 -10.51
CA ALA A 268 12.21 22.86 -11.84
C ALA A 268 10.76 22.46 -12.20
N ARG A 269 9.96 23.43 -12.67
CA ARG A 269 8.55 23.23 -12.98
C ARG A 269 8.03 24.19 -14.03
N ALA A 270 6.84 23.95 -14.55
CA ALA A 270 6.18 24.82 -15.51
C ALA A 270 5.86 26.18 -14.90
N LYS A 271 5.96 27.25 -15.69
CA LYS A 271 5.65 28.61 -15.24
C LYS A 271 4.16 28.91 -15.12
N THR A 272 3.32 28.12 -15.73
CA THR A 272 1.87 28.26 -15.71
C THR A 272 1.22 27.01 -15.17
N PHE A 273 0.15 27.19 -14.40
CA PHE A 273 -0.67 26.07 -13.94
C PHE A 273 -1.39 25.44 -15.14
N TYR A 274 -0.87 24.32 -15.60
CA TYR A 274 -1.22 23.72 -16.85
C TYR A 274 -1.78 22.31 -16.63
N THR A 275 -2.96 22.05 -17.19
CA THR A 275 -3.64 20.74 -17.05
C THR A 275 -3.65 19.92 -18.34
N SER A 276 -2.94 20.35 -19.38
CA SER A 276 -3.08 19.80 -20.73
C SER A 276 -2.35 18.48 -20.98
N GLY A 277 -1.65 17.92 -20.00
CA GLY A 277 -1.07 16.58 -20.11
C GLY A 277 -1.95 15.47 -19.56
N MET A 278 -3.11 15.80 -18.98
CA MET A 278 -3.98 14.81 -18.35
C MET A 278 -5.15 14.45 -19.25
N PRO A 279 -5.57 13.16 -19.28
CA PRO A 279 -6.70 12.73 -20.09
C PRO A 279 -7.98 13.48 -19.67
N SER A 280 -8.68 14.04 -20.66
CA SER A 280 -9.93 14.76 -20.44
C SER A 280 -11.14 13.83 -20.26
N LEU A 281 -11.01 12.60 -20.71
CA LEU A 281 -12.04 11.56 -20.66
C LEU A 281 -11.39 10.24 -20.23
N PHE A 282 -12.02 9.52 -19.34
CA PHE A 282 -11.58 8.19 -18.92
C PHE A 282 -12.76 7.27 -18.64
N SER A 283 -12.59 5.99 -18.91
CA SER A 283 -13.52 4.93 -18.54
C SER A 283 -13.20 4.39 -17.15
N ILE A 284 -14.21 4.18 -16.32
CA ILE A 284 -14.05 3.64 -14.97
C ILE A 284 -13.85 2.12 -15.03
N GLY A 285 -14.28 1.45 -16.09
CA GLY A 285 -14.22 0.00 -16.24
C GLY A 285 -15.26 -0.74 -15.40
N ILE A 286 -15.21 -2.09 -15.44
CA ILE A 286 -16.14 -2.95 -14.71
C ILE A 286 -15.68 -3.07 -13.25
N PRO A 287 -16.57 -2.89 -12.25
CA PRO A 287 -16.23 -2.86 -10.82
C PRO A 287 -15.35 -4.01 -10.32
N LEU A 288 -15.63 -5.23 -10.78
CA LEU A 288 -14.92 -6.43 -10.32
C LEU A 288 -13.46 -6.49 -10.80
N GLN A 289 -13.20 -6.10 -12.06
CA GLN A 289 -11.84 -6.06 -12.61
C GLN A 289 -10.96 -4.99 -11.95
N LEU A 290 -11.58 -3.88 -11.51
CA LEU A 290 -10.89 -2.84 -10.76
C LEU A 290 -10.37 -3.34 -9.41
N LEU A 291 -11.17 -4.14 -8.72
CA LEU A 291 -10.83 -4.66 -7.40
C LEU A 291 -9.65 -5.64 -7.44
N GLN A 292 -9.54 -6.45 -8.50
CA GLN A 292 -8.40 -7.36 -8.69
C GLN A 292 -7.07 -6.63 -8.91
N ASN A 293 -7.12 -5.37 -9.33
CA ASN A 293 -5.96 -4.56 -9.64
C ASN A 293 -5.43 -3.78 -8.42
N ARG A 294 -6.25 -3.61 -7.39
CA ARG A 294 -5.88 -2.87 -6.18
C ARG A 294 -4.94 -3.69 -5.29
N PRO A 295 -3.79 -3.13 -4.91
CA PRO A 295 -2.83 -3.85 -4.06
C PRO A 295 -3.39 -4.25 -2.70
N ASP A 296 -4.20 -3.40 -2.06
CA ASP A 296 -4.82 -3.65 -0.74
C ASP A 296 -5.79 -4.83 -0.78
N VAL A 297 -6.65 -4.89 -1.79
CA VAL A 297 -7.59 -6.00 -2.01
C VAL A 297 -6.82 -7.29 -2.30
N ARG A 298 -5.78 -7.22 -3.14
CA ARG A 298 -4.95 -8.38 -3.47
C ARG A 298 -4.16 -8.89 -2.27
N ILE A 299 -3.66 -8.02 -1.40
CA ILE A 299 -3.02 -8.40 -0.14
C ILE A 299 -4.02 -9.12 0.78
N ALA A 300 -5.24 -8.61 0.90
CA ALA A 300 -6.28 -9.23 1.72
C ALA A 300 -6.67 -10.63 1.20
N GLU A 301 -6.78 -10.81 -0.12
CA GLU A 301 -7.00 -12.11 -0.75
C GLU A 301 -5.85 -13.09 -0.48
N LEU A 302 -4.60 -12.66 -0.66
CA LEU A 302 -3.42 -13.47 -0.36
C LEU A 302 -3.33 -13.82 1.13
N GLN A 303 -3.84 -12.95 2.01
CA GLN A 303 -3.95 -13.24 3.45
C GLN A 303 -4.97 -14.35 3.74
N MET A 304 -6.08 -14.42 2.97
CA MET A 304 -7.00 -15.56 3.05
C MET A 304 -6.32 -16.87 2.64
N ALA A 305 -5.59 -16.87 1.54
CA ALA A 305 -4.82 -18.04 1.09
C ALA A 305 -3.76 -18.45 2.14
N TYR A 306 -3.06 -17.49 2.73
CA TYR A 306 -2.10 -17.71 3.82
C TYR A 306 -2.77 -18.38 5.03
N ALA A 307 -3.92 -17.85 5.46
CA ALA A 307 -4.67 -18.40 6.60
C ALA A 307 -5.25 -19.79 6.31
N PHE A 308 -5.68 -20.06 5.07
CA PHE A 308 -6.12 -21.38 4.62
C PHE A 308 -5.01 -22.43 4.77
N TYR A 309 -3.80 -22.14 4.29
CA TYR A 309 -2.66 -23.06 4.46
C TYR A 309 -2.22 -23.15 5.92
N GLY A 310 -2.38 -22.10 6.72
CA GLY A 310 -2.15 -22.08 8.17
C GLY A 310 -3.07 -23.05 8.91
N ARG A 311 -4.36 -23.04 8.57
CA ARG A 311 -5.34 -24.00 9.11
C ARG A 311 -5.01 -25.43 8.72
N ASN A 312 -4.70 -25.67 7.45
CA ASN A 312 -4.35 -27.02 6.97
C ASN A 312 -3.07 -27.55 7.66
N LYS A 313 -2.08 -26.68 7.91
CA LYS A 313 -0.89 -26.99 8.70
C LYS A 313 -1.24 -27.36 10.15
N ALA A 314 -2.12 -26.59 10.81
CA ALA A 314 -2.57 -26.88 12.17
C ALA A 314 -3.36 -28.19 12.25
N GLU A 315 -4.15 -28.52 11.24
CA GLU A 315 -4.86 -29.79 11.12
C GLU A 315 -3.89 -30.95 10.86
N ALA A 316 -2.87 -30.76 10.01
CA ALA A 316 -1.82 -31.74 9.76
C ALA A 316 -1.05 -32.14 11.03
N ALA A 317 -0.96 -31.27 12.02
CA ALA A 317 -0.29 -31.57 13.30
C ALA A 317 -1.00 -32.62 14.17
N PHE A 318 -2.25 -32.97 13.86
CA PHE A 318 -2.95 -34.09 14.53
C PHE A 318 -2.51 -35.45 14.03
N TYR A 319 -1.85 -35.53 12.88
CA TYR A 319 -1.43 -36.78 12.27
C TYR A 319 0.01 -37.16 12.63
N PRO A 320 0.40 -38.45 12.49
CA PRO A 320 1.75 -38.87 12.83
C PRO A 320 2.82 -38.15 12.01
N SER A 321 3.90 -37.78 12.66
CA SER A 321 5.13 -37.32 12.00
C SER A 321 6.07 -38.50 11.78
N ILE A 322 6.69 -38.57 10.61
CA ILE A 322 7.67 -39.57 10.24
C ILE A 322 9.02 -38.94 10.11
N THR A 323 9.98 -39.36 10.98
CA THR A 323 11.36 -38.90 10.92
C THR A 323 12.32 -40.05 10.70
N LEU A 324 13.30 -39.90 9.85
CA LEU A 324 14.42 -40.78 9.65
C LEU A 324 15.68 -40.15 10.23
N ASN A 325 16.29 -40.79 11.21
CA ASN A 325 17.53 -40.33 11.85
C ASN A 325 18.64 -41.32 11.54
N GLY A 326 19.74 -40.87 10.97
CA GLY A 326 20.94 -41.63 10.72
C GLY A 326 22.11 -41.05 11.49
N THR A 327 23.00 -41.90 11.98
CA THR A 327 24.26 -41.47 12.62
C THR A 327 25.39 -42.34 12.09
N LEU A 328 26.45 -41.65 11.68
CA LEU A 328 27.72 -42.27 11.29
C LEU A 328 28.87 -41.56 12.05
N GLY A 329 29.69 -42.30 12.75
CA GLY A 329 30.78 -41.69 13.51
C GLY A 329 31.72 -42.66 14.20
N TRP A 330 32.55 -42.13 15.05
CA TRP A 330 33.48 -42.90 15.87
C TRP A 330 33.16 -42.69 17.35
N THR A 331 33.31 -43.79 18.12
CA THR A 331 33.10 -43.75 19.59
C THR A 331 34.01 -44.73 20.28
N ASN A 332 34.39 -44.43 21.52
CA ASN A 332 35.10 -45.36 22.42
C ASN A 332 34.17 -46.05 23.42
N SER A 333 32.95 -46.41 23.06
CA SER A 333 31.94 -46.95 23.95
C SER A 333 32.49 -47.80 25.12
N GLY A 334 32.52 -47.21 26.32
CA GLY A 334 32.77 -47.95 27.56
C GLY A 334 34.22 -48.35 27.88
N GLY A 335 35.22 -47.73 27.20
CA GLY A 335 36.63 -48.00 27.49
C GLY A 335 37.28 -46.93 28.36
N MET A 336 38.31 -47.30 29.11
CA MET A 336 39.19 -46.39 29.82
C MET A 336 40.17 -45.76 28.82
N GLY A 337 40.04 -44.44 28.61
CA GLY A 337 40.93 -43.64 27.77
C GLY A 337 40.45 -43.48 26.32
N ILE A 338 41.00 -42.46 25.67
CA ILE A 338 40.75 -42.13 24.28
C ILE A 338 41.63 -43.03 23.37
N THR A 339 41.04 -44.01 22.70
CA THR A 339 41.72 -44.80 21.67
C THR A 339 41.38 -44.25 20.28
N ASN A 340 42.40 -43.92 19.51
CA ASN A 340 42.28 -43.43 18.16
C ASN A 340 42.55 -44.57 17.15
N PRO A 341 41.67 -44.83 16.17
CA PRO A 341 40.48 -44.07 15.78
C PRO A 341 39.17 -44.45 16.49
N GLY A 342 39.13 -45.36 17.46
CA GLY A 342 37.91 -45.87 18.06
C GLY A 342 37.11 -46.79 17.15
N LYS A 343 35.88 -47.14 17.56
CA LYS A 343 34.97 -47.99 16.76
C LYS A 343 34.02 -47.14 15.96
N VAL A 344 33.73 -47.58 14.73
CA VAL A 344 32.71 -46.96 13.86
C VAL A 344 31.35 -47.27 14.41
N LEU A 345 30.54 -46.23 14.62
CA LEU A 345 29.12 -46.36 14.96
C LEU A 345 28.27 -45.98 13.74
N THR A 346 27.41 -46.89 13.31
CA THR A 346 26.41 -46.62 12.28
C THR A 346 25.05 -46.95 12.85
N THR A 347 24.13 -45.98 12.81
CA THR A 347 22.76 -46.16 13.30
C THR A 347 21.79 -45.58 12.30
N LEU A 348 20.69 -46.27 11.99
CA LEU A 348 19.56 -45.76 11.22
C LEU A 348 18.27 -46.07 11.99
N ILE A 349 17.51 -45.05 12.30
CA ILE A 349 16.27 -45.14 13.10
C ILE A 349 15.15 -44.45 12.33
N GLY A 350 14.10 -45.23 11.98
CA GLY A 350 12.82 -44.68 11.54
C GLY A 350 11.92 -44.49 12.76
N GLN A 351 11.41 -43.28 12.94
CA GLN A 351 10.54 -42.95 14.06
C GLN A 351 9.20 -42.44 13.55
N LEU A 352 8.11 -43.04 14.04
CA LEU A 352 6.75 -42.51 13.89
C LEU A 352 6.28 -41.94 15.21
N THR A 353 5.95 -40.68 15.25
CA THR A 353 5.48 -40.02 16.47
C THR A 353 4.05 -39.52 16.26
N GLN A 354 3.11 -40.05 17.03
CA GLN A 354 1.70 -39.65 17.06
C GLN A 354 1.39 -39.01 18.40
N PRO A 355 1.00 -37.69 18.42
CA PRO A 355 0.53 -37.08 19.66
C PRO A 355 -0.81 -37.68 20.08
N ILE A 356 -0.87 -38.30 21.29
CA ILE A 356 -2.14 -38.87 21.84
C ILE A 356 -2.78 -37.83 22.78
N PHE A 357 -1.95 -37.17 23.60
CA PHE A 357 -2.41 -36.13 24.52
C PHE A 357 -1.40 -34.98 24.59
N ALA A 358 -1.76 -33.84 24.02
CA ALA A 358 -0.93 -32.64 23.96
C ALA A 358 -1.50 -31.51 24.84
N LYS A 359 -2.10 -31.82 25.98
CA LYS A 359 -2.65 -30.85 26.95
C LYS A 359 -3.57 -29.80 26.31
N GLY A 360 -4.34 -30.19 25.27
CA GLY A 360 -5.23 -29.29 24.54
C GLY A 360 -4.56 -28.39 23.49
N GLN A 361 -3.22 -28.37 23.39
CA GLN A 361 -2.47 -27.47 22.49
C GLN A 361 -2.86 -27.62 21.02
N LEU A 362 -3.03 -28.86 20.53
CA LEU A 362 -3.41 -29.09 19.14
C LEU A 362 -4.80 -28.53 18.83
N ASN A 363 -5.77 -28.79 19.72
CA ASN A 363 -7.12 -28.26 19.58
C ASN A 363 -7.14 -26.72 19.62
N ALA A 364 -6.39 -26.12 20.56
CA ALA A 364 -6.29 -24.67 20.66
C ALA A 364 -5.68 -24.08 19.36
N ASN A 365 -4.59 -24.65 18.86
CA ASN A 365 -3.94 -24.16 17.64
C ASN A 365 -4.87 -24.28 16.42
N LEU A 366 -5.62 -25.37 16.29
CA LEU A 366 -6.59 -25.54 15.21
C LEU A 366 -7.71 -24.48 15.32
N ARG A 367 -8.30 -24.29 16.51
CA ARG A 367 -9.34 -23.29 16.74
C ARG A 367 -8.87 -21.85 16.50
N ILE A 368 -7.62 -21.56 16.86
CA ILE A 368 -7.00 -20.25 16.58
C ILE A 368 -6.87 -20.08 15.06
N SER A 369 -6.32 -21.06 14.34
CA SER A 369 -6.16 -20.97 12.87
C SER A 369 -7.49 -20.91 12.11
N GLU A 370 -8.54 -21.60 12.58
CA GLU A 370 -9.90 -21.45 12.05
C GLU A 370 -10.45 -20.03 12.27
N SER A 371 -10.15 -19.42 13.43
CA SER A 371 -10.52 -18.02 13.71
C SER A 371 -9.74 -17.04 12.84
N GLU A 372 -8.43 -17.30 12.62
CA GLU A 372 -7.59 -16.49 11.72
C GLU A 372 -8.09 -16.54 10.28
N GLN A 373 -8.53 -17.72 9.81
CA GLN A 373 -9.13 -17.86 8.47
C GLN A 373 -10.42 -17.04 8.35
N ARG A 374 -11.32 -17.08 9.36
CA ARG A 374 -12.53 -16.24 9.37
C ARG A 374 -12.20 -14.75 9.43
N ARG A 375 -11.20 -14.36 10.24
CA ARG A 375 -10.72 -12.97 10.27
C ARG A 375 -10.20 -12.51 8.92
N ALA A 376 -9.42 -13.34 8.23
CA ALA A 376 -8.92 -13.01 6.90
C ALA A 376 -10.05 -12.83 5.89
N GLN A 377 -11.11 -13.64 5.97
CA GLN A 377 -12.30 -13.47 5.14
C GLN A 377 -13.01 -12.13 5.41
N LEU A 378 -13.26 -11.80 6.69
CA LEU A 378 -13.90 -10.52 7.06
C LEU A 378 -13.05 -9.33 6.62
N ASN A 379 -11.72 -9.40 6.76
CA ASN A 379 -10.82 -8.36 6.30
C ASN A 379 -10.83 -8.20 4.76
N PHE A 380 -11.01 -9.28 4.02
CA PHE A 380 -11.16 -9.23 2.56
C PHE A 380 -12.48 -8.54 2.15
N GLU A 381 -13.58 -8.91 2.81
CA GLU A 381 -14.89 -8.27 2.59
C GLU A 381 -14.83 -6.76 2.91
N ASP A 382 -14.18 -6.39 4.02
CA ASP A 382 -13.97 -4.99 4.43
C ASP A 382 -13.12 -4.22 3.43
N ALA A 383 -12.01 -4.81 2.96
CA ALA A 383 -11.15 -4.21 1.94
C ALA A 383 -11.91 -3.93 0.63
N LEU A 384 -12.81 -4.82 0.22
CA LEU A 384 -13.67 -4.61 -0.95
C LEU A 384 -14.64 -3.44 -0.75
N LEU A 385 -15.28 -3.36 0.42
CA LEU A 385 -16.20 -2.27 0.75
C LEU A 385 -15.47 -0.93 0.83
N GLN A 386 -14.31 -0.89 1.45
CA GLN A 386 -13.47 0.30 1.53
C GLN A 386 -13.04 0.75 0.13
N ALA A 387 -12.60 -0.17 -0.72
CA ALA A 387 -12.25 0.14 -2.10
C ALA A 387 -13.42 0.74 -2.88
N GLY A 388 -14.64 0.19 -2.74
CA GLY A 388 -15.84 0.73 -3.35
C GLY A 388 -16.20 2.13 -2.84
N GLN A 389 -16.06 2.36 -1.52
CA GLN A 389 -16.27 3.65 -0.89
C GLN A 389 -15.29 4.71 -1.41
N GLU A 390 -14.00 4.39 -1.47
CA GLU A 390 -12.95 5.31 -1.94
C GLU A 390 -13.18 5.72 -3.38
N VAL A 391 -13.45 4.76 -4.29
CA VAL A 391 -13.74 5.06 -5.69
C VAL A 391 -14.99 5.95 -5.80
N SER A 392 -16.06 5.64 -5.06
CA SER A 392 -17.28 6.45 -5.07
C SER A 392 -17.05 7.87 -4.58
N ASN A 393 -16.22 8.05 -3.53
CA ASN A 393 -15.86 9.36 -3.00
C ASN A 393 -15.04 10.15 -4.02
N TYR A 394 -13.99 9.58 -4.60
CA TYR A 394 -13.14 10.29 -5.58
C TYR A 394 -13.86 10.62 -6.88
N LEU A 395 -14.82 9.78 -7.29
CA LEU A 395 -15.71 10.12 -8.41
C LEU A 395 -16.57 11.35 -8.09
N LYS A 396 -17.12 11.41 -6.88
CA LYS A 396 -17.91 12.57 -6.43
C LYS A 396 -17.05 13.82 -6.30
N ASP A 397 -15.84 13.68 -5.77
CA ASP A 397 -14.88 14.79 -5.65
C ASP A 397 -14.50 15.34 -7.03
N TYR A 398 -14.25 14.46 -7.99
CA TYR A 398 -13.93 14.85 -9.37
C TYR A 398 -15.09 15.61 -10.03
N GLN A 399 -16.33 15.09 -9.91
CA GLN A 399 -17.51 15.75 -10.44
C GLN A 399 -17.72 17.12 -9.77
N THR A 400 -17.58 17.18 -8.44
CA THR A 400 -17.71 18.42 -7.68
C THR A 400 -16.65 19.45 -8.13
N ALA A 401 -15.42 19.02 -8.35
CA ALA A 401 -14.35 19.90 -8.79
C ALA A 401 -14.58 20.46 -10.21
N ILE A 402 -15.16 19.65 -11.13
CA ILE A 402 -15.57 20.12 -12.46
C ILE A 402 -16.64 21.20 -12.34
N ASP A 403 -17.71 20.95 -11.56
CA ASP A 403 -18.81 21.89 -11.39
C ASP A 403 -18.32 23.20 -10.75
N GLN A 404 -17.52 23.11 -9.70
CA GLN A 404 -16.92 24.26 -9.04
C GLN A 404 -16.02 25.08 -9.98
N HIS A 405 -15.19 24.40 -10.78
CA HIS A 405 -14.34 25.07 -11.74
C HIS A 405 -15.16 25.92 -12.73
N ALA A 406 -16.24 25.32 -13.30
CA ALA A 406 -17.12 26.02 -14.25
C ALA A 406 -17.80 27.25 -13.61
N TRP A 407 -18.27 27.14 -12.37
CA TRP A 407 -18.89 28.28 -11.66
C TRP A 407 -17.89 29.36 -11.28
N TYR A 408 -16.70 29.03 -10.78
CA TYR A 408 -15.68 30.00 -10.45
C TYR A 408 -15.13 30.71 -11.69
N GLU A 409 -15.00 30.03 -12.82
CA GLU A 409 -14.61 30.66 -14.07
C GLU A 409 -15.61 31.73 -14.51
N GLN A 410 -16.92 31.43 -14.43
CA GLN A 410 -17.97 32.40 -14.70
C GLN A 410 -17.96 33.55 -13.69
N GLN A 411 -17.77 33.26 -12.41
CA GLN A 411 -17.69 34.26 -11.34
C GLN A 411 -16.53 35.22 -11.58
N VAL A 412 -15.33 34.73 -11.91
CA VAL A 412 -14.16 35.58 -12.21
C VAL A 412 -14.47 36.49 -13.38
N LYS A 413 -15.04 36.01 -14.46
CA LYS A 413 -15.42 36.81 -15.62
C LYS A 413 -16.41 37.94 -15.28
N GLN A 414 -17.42 37.66 -14.44
CA GLN A 414 -18.36 38.67 -13.99
C GLN A 414 -17.69 39.73 -13.07
N LEU A 415 -16.81 39.29 -12.18
CA LEU A 415 -16.09 40.19 -11.28
C LEU A 415 -15.00 41.01 -11.99
N GLU A 416 -14.39 40.50 -13.05
CA GLU A 416 -13.53 41.29 -13.95
C GLU A 416 -14.34 42.41 -14.60
N THR A 417 -15.52 42.12 -15.14
CA THR A 417 -16.43 43.10 -15.71
C THR A 417 -16.87 44.16 -14.66
N ALA A 418 -17.24 43.69 -13.47
CA ALA A 418 -17.65 44.58 -12.36
C ALA A 418 -16.51 45.49 -11.93
N ARG A 419 -15.27 44.98 -11.78
CA ARG A 419 -14.07 45.76 -11.46
C ARG A 419 -13.84 46.86 -12.50
N ASP A 420 -13.88 46.50 -13.80
CA ASP A 420 -13.59 47.44 -14.89
C ASP A 420 -14.66 48.53 -14.97
N GLN A 421 -15.95 48.17 -14.86
CA GLN A 421 -17.05 49.14 -14.80
C GLN A 421 -16.98 50.04 -13.59
N THR A 422 -16.72 49.48 -12.40
CA THR A 422 -16.60 50.25 -11.16
C THR A 422 -15.39 51.21 -11.22
N ALA A 423 -14.26 50.74 -11.79
CA ALA A 423 -13.08 51.59 -11.98
C ALA A 423 -13.36 52.77 -12.96
N ALA A 424 -14.07 52.51 -14.05
CA ALA A 424 -14.46 53.54 -15.02
C ALA A 424 -15.44 54.56 -14.41
N LEU A 425 -16.46 54.12 -13.69
CA LEU A 425 -17.41 54.97 -13.00
C LEU A 425 -16.71 55.86 -11.93
N PHE A 426 -15.80 55.26 -11.19
CA PHE A 426 -15.01 56.00 -10.19
C PHE A 426 -14.12 57.06 -10.82
N ALA A 427 -13.46 56.75 -11.95
CA ALA A 427 -12.60 57.73 -12.67
C ALA A 427 -13.38 58.93 -13.23
N HIS A 428 -14.65 58.75 -13.60
CA HIS A 428 -15.49 59.79 -14.17
C HIS A 428 -16.34 60.54 -13.13
N GLY A 429 -16.18 60.28 -11.84
CA GLY A 429 -16.87 60.94 -10.76
C GLY A 429 -18.40 60.65 -10.68
N ASN A 430 -18.85 59.60 -11.34
CA ASN A 430 -20.26 59.22 -11.41
C ASN A 430 -20.62 58.14 -10.37
N SER A 431 -21.36 58.53 -9.32
CA SER A 431 -22.20 57.68 -8.45
C SER A 431 -21.55 56.44 -7.76
N THR A 432 -20.24 56.23 -7.90
CA THR A 432 -19.52 55.10 -7.33
C THR A 432 -18.60 55.55 -6.19
N THR A 433 -18.64 54.80 -5.09
CA THR A 433 -17.81 55.09 -3.92
C THR A 433 -16.48 54.33 -3.99
N TYR A 434 -15.43 54.83 -3.31
CA TYR A 434 -14.16 54.12 -3.14
C TYR A 434 -14.37 52.74 -2.52
N LEU A 435 -15.41 52.57 -1.71
CA LEU A 435 -15.72 51.28 -1.04
C LEU A 435 -16.20 50.22 -2.05
N GLU A 436 -17.03 50.63 -3.02
CA GLU A 436 -17.50 49.71 -4.09
C GLU A 436 -16.34 49.21 -4.96
N LYS A 437 -15.42 50.13 -5.32
CA LYS A 437 -14.20 49.80 -6.07
C LYS A 437 -13.33 48.81 -5.28
N LEU A 438 -13.10 49.08 -4.00
CA LEU A 438 -12.32 48.25 -3.09
C LEU A 438 -12.95 46.83 -2.98
N THR A 439 -14.26 46.79 -2.77
CA THR A 439 -15.01 45.51 -2.65
C THR A 439 -14.96 44.69 -3.94
N ALA A 440 -15.07 45.34 -5.10
CA ALA A 440 -14.95 44.65 -6.38
C ALA A 440 -13.57 44.02 -6.59
N GLU A 441 -12.51 44.74 -6.26
CA GLU A 441 -11.12 44.26 -6.33
C GLU A 441 -10.85 43.11 -5.36
N GLN A 442 -11.33 43.18 -4.10
CA GLN A 442 -11.20 42.11 -3.12
C GLN A 442 -11.96 40.84 -3.54
N SER A 443 -13.20 41.05 -4.04
CA SER A 443 -14.03 39.94 -4.50
C SER A 443 -13.40 39.25 -5.71
N LEU A 444 -12.81 39.99 -6.64
CA LEU A 444 -12.10 39.44 -7.80
C LEU A 444 -10.89 38.60 -7.37
N LEU A 445 -10.04 39.12 -6.46
CA LEU A 445 -8.91 38.35 -5.96
C LEU A 445 -9.36 37.05 -5.28
N SER A 446 -10.37 37.14 -4.42
CA SER A 446 -10.93 35.92 -3.77
C SER A 446 -11.43 34.90 -4.78
N ALA A 447 -12.13 35.34 -5.82
CA ALA A 447 -12.64 34.44 -6.88
C ALA A 447 -11.51 33.85 -7.71
N GLN A 448 -10.47 34.62 -8.04
CA GLN A 448 -9.29 34.10 -8.77
C GLN A 448 -8.53 33.06 -7.96
N LEU A 449 -8.33 33.28 -6.66
CA LEU A 449 -7.71 32.27 -5.77
C LEU A 449 -8.60 31.02 -5.63
N ALA A 450 -9.93 31.18 -5.55
CA ALA A 450 -10.87 30.07 -5.53
C ALA A 450 -10.83 29.26 -6.85
N LEU A 451 -10.72 29.91 -8.01
CA LEU A 451 -10.57 29.26 -9.31
C LEU A 451 -9.27 28.45 -9.39
N ILE A 452 -8.14 29.00 -8.88
CA ILE A 452 -6.87 28.27 -8.83
C ILE A 452 -7.01 27.02 -7.96
N ASN A 453 -7.64 27.14 -6.79
CA ASN A 453 -7.90 26.01 -5.91
C ASN A 453 -8.83 24.95 -6.57
N ALA A 454 -9.87 25.37 -7.28
CA ALA A 454 -10.77 24.44 -7.98
C ALA A 454 -10.04 23.67 -9.11
N LYS A 455 -9.15 24.35 -9.84
CA LYS A 455 -8.28 23.69 -10.84
C LYS A 455 -7.40 22.63 -10.19
N HIS A 456 -6.78 22.95 -9.06
CA HIS A 456 -5.95 22.01 -8.31
C HIS A 456 -6.76 20.85 -7.78
N ALA A 457 -7.93 21.10 -7.16
CA ALA A 457 -8.81 20.06 -6.64
C ALA A 457 -9.25 19.06 -7.73
N ARG A 458 -9.50 19.52 -8.96
CA ARG A 458 -9.80 18.66 -10.10
C ARG A 458 -8.64 17.73 -10.44
N VAL A 459 -7.41 18.26 -10.47
CA VAL A 459 -6.21 17.45 -10.73
C VAL A 459 -5.99 16.44 -9.61
N GLN A 460 -6.11 16.87 -8.38
CA GLN A 460 -5.94 16.01 -7.19
C GLN A 460 -6.98 14.88 -7.15
N ALA A 461 -8.25 15.18 -7.43
CA ALA A 461 -9.31 14.17 -7.48
C ALA A 461 -9.03 13.13 -8.59
N MET A 462 -8.47 13.56 -9.74
CA MET A 462 -8.11 12.64 -10.82
C MET A 462 -6.92 11.75 -10.45
N ILE A 463 -5.88 12.28 -9.81
CA ILE A 463 -4.74 11.49 -9.31
C ILE A 463 -5.21 10.44 -8.31
N ASN A 464 -6.04 10.86 -7.35
CA ASN A 464 -6.58 9.97 -6.33
C ASN A 464 -7.48 8.89 -6.94
N LEU A 465 -8.31 9.23 -7.91
CA LEU A 465 -9.13 8.27 -8.65
C LEU A 465 -8.28 7.26 -9.41
N TYR A 466 -7.22 7.71 -10.10
CA TYR A 466 -6.28 6.82 -10.78
C TYR A 466 -5.67 5.78 -9.83
N CYS A 467 -5.23 6.21 -8.66
CA CYS A 467 -4.68 5.31 -7.64
C CYS A 467 -5.74 4.39 -7.05
N ALA A 468 -6.94 4.90 -6.76
CA ALA A 468 -8.06 4.10 -6.24
C ALA A 468 -8.55 3.03 -7.23
N LEU A 469 -8.33 3.22 -8.52
CA LEU A 469 -8.59 2.24 -9.57
C LEU A 469 -7.43 1.25 -9.79
N GLY A 470 -6.40 1.27 -8.94
CA GLY A 470 -5.25 0.36 -9.02
C GLY A 470 -4.20 0.75 -10.05
N GLY A 471 -4.10 2.04 -10.39
CA GLY A 471 -3.11 2.57 -11.31
C GLY A 471 -1.67 2.52 -10.76
N GLY A 472 -0.70 2.88 -11.61
CA GLY A 472 0.72 2.91 -11.23
C GLY A 472 1.41 1.54 -11.23
N ARG A 473 0.80 0.53 -11.86
CA ARG A 473 1.41 -0.79 -12.03
C ARG A 473 2.63 -0.73 -12.94
N GLU A 474 3.54 -1.65 -12.72
CA GLU A 474 4.61 -1.92 -13.68
C GLU A 474 4.00 -2.48 -14.97
N ASP A 475 4.45 -1.99 -16.12
CA ASP A 475 4.10 -2.60 -17.40
C ASP A 475 4.63 -4.04 -17.35
N LEU A 476 3.73 -5.00 -17.23
CA LEU A 476 4.02 -6.41 -17.40
C LEU A 476 4.29 -6.63 -18.88
N HIS A 477 5.55 -6.41 -19.29
CA HIS A 477 6.08 -6.89 -20.57
C HIS A 477 6.58 -8.33 -20.43
#